data_d671ca815ebbe90cc6b8640eb9cc01be
#
_entry.id   d671ca815ebbe90cc6b8640eb9cc01be
#
_cell.length_a   1.000
_cell.length_b   1.000
_cell.length_c   1.000
_cell.angle_alpha   90.00
_cell.angle_beta   90.00
_cell.angle_gamma   90.00
#
_symmetry.space_group_name_H-M   'P 1'
#
loop_
_entity.id
_entity.type
_entity.pdbx_description
1 polymer ?
#
loop_
_entity_poly.entity_id
_entity_poly.type
_entity_poly.pdbx_seq_one_letter_code
_entity_poly.pdbx_strand_id
1 'polypeptide(L)'
;MERILITSALPYINGVKHLGNLIGSQLPSDVYARFMRSLGFEVMFICATDEHGTPAELAAISKNIPVKDFCEEMWSLQKKIADNFHISFDYFGRSSSQQNHQLTQHFATKLWENSFIEEVEEKQVYSLADNRFLPDRYITGTCPACGYEKARGDQCELCTKQLEPTDLINPKSTISGSQSLEIRTTKNLFLKQSLLKEKLEKWIETKEGWPVLTKSIAKKWLNTKEGLKDRGITRDLSWGIPVKKYEDIWPGFEDKVFYVWFDAPIAYIATTKEWSDKNKLPDTSWKRWWLTDE
;
A
#
# COMPACT_ATOMS: atom_id res chain seq x y z
N MET A 1 -4.89 -18.88 -26.61
CA MET A 1 -5.32 -17.46 -26.66
C MET A 1 -4.36 -16.70 -25.75
N GLU A 2 -3.79 -15.61 -26.22
CA GLU A 2 -2.85 -14.81 -25.43
C GLU A 2 -3.63 -14.06 -24.33
N ARG A 3 -3.05 -14.03 -23.10
CA ARG A 3 -3.69 -13.47 -21.91
C ARG A 3 -3.12 -12.10 -21.59
N ILE A 4 -3.98 -11.16 -21.23
CA ILE A 4 -3.59 -9.80 -20.84
C ILE A 4 -4.21 -9.48 -19.49
N LEU A 5 -3.37 -9.25 -18.48
CA LEU A 5 -3.78 -8.70 -17.19
C LEU A 5 -3.61 -7.18 -17.21
N ILE A 6 -4.69 -6.48 -16.92
CA ILE A 6 -4.71 -5.02 -16.83
C ILE A 6 -5.04 -4.63 -15.39
N THR A 7 -4.23 -3.79 -14.81
CA THR A 7 -4.45 -3.22 -13.48
C THR A 7 -4.55 -1.70 -13.57
N SER A 8 -5.52 -1.11 -12.89
CA SER A 8 -5.54 0.33 -12.68
C SER A 8 -5.12 0.69 -11.25
N ALA A 9 -4.57 1.89 -11.05
CA ALA A 9 -4.10 2.31 -9.75
C ALA A 9 -5.21 2.22 -8.69
N LEU A 10 -4.88 1.64 -7.52
CA LEU A 10 -5.81 1.54 -6.40
C LEU A 10 -6.09 2.94 -5.83
N PRO A 11 -7.33 3.44 -5.87
CA PRO A 11 -7.66 4.68 -5.20
C PRO A 11 -7.66 4.50 -3.68
N TYR A 12 -7.15 5.48 -2.95
CA TYR A 12 -7.27 5.53 -1.50
C TYR A 12 -8.74 5.59 -1.08
N ILE A 13 -9.06 4.92 0.03
CA ILE A 13 -10.42 4.81 0.56
C ILE A 13 -10.86 6.08 1.32
N ASN A 14 -9.96 6.98 1.65
CA ASN A 14 -10.18 8.14 2.52
C ASN A 14 -11.11 9.22 1.94
N GLY A 15 -11.64 9.05 0.75
CA GLY A 15 -12.56 9.98 0.12
C GLY A 15 -13.16 9.50 -1.19
N VAL A 16 -14.02 10.35 -1.75
CA VAL A 16 -14.63 10.12 -3.05
C VAL A 16 -13.59 10.23 -4.16
N LYS A 17 -13.69 9.39 -5.18
CA LYS A 17 -12.85 9.49 -6.37
C LYS A 17 -13.02 10.86 -7.03
N HIS A 18 -11.92 11.54 -7.28
CA HIS A 18 -11.90 12.74 -8.10
C HIS A 18 -11.60 12.39 -9.58
N LEU A 19 -11.83 13.35 -10.48
CA LEU A 19 -11.61 13.15 -11.92
C LEU A 19 -10.21 12.60 -12.26
N GLY A 20 -9.18 12.98 -11.50
CA GLY A 20 -7.81 12.49 -11.71
C GLY A 20 -7.68 10.97 -11.55
N ASN A 21 -8.42 10.34 -10.63
CA ASN A 21 -8.42 8.89 -10.49
C ASN A 21 -9.05 8.20 -11.71
N LEU A 22 -10.14 8.78 -12.25
CA LEU A 22 -10.83 8.23 -13.41
C LEU A 22 -10.02 8.44 -14.69
N ILE A 23 -9.67 9.69 -15.01
CA ILE A 23 -9.01 10.06 -16.27
C ILE A 23 -7.54 9.60 -16.30
N GLY A 24 -6.86 9.65 -15.15
CA GLY A 24 -5.44 9.31 -15.05
C GLY A 24 -5.14 7.82 -15.04
N SER A 25 -6.12 6.97 -14.69
CA SER A 25 -5.88 5.54 -14.53
C SER A 25 -7.03 4.67 -15.05
N GLN A 26 -8.24 4.80 -14.51
CA GLN A 26 -9.31 3.82 -14.74
C GLN A 26 -9.86 3.86 -16.16
N LEU A 27 -10.16 5.04 -16.72
CA LEU A 27 -10.66 5.19 -18.09
C LEU A 27 -9.66 4.73 -19.17
N PRO A 28 -8.38 5.14 -19.13
CA PRO A 28 -7.39 4.63 -20.10
C PRO A 28 -7.26 3.12 -20.05
N SER A 29 -7.27 2.53 -18.85
CA SER A 29 -7.21 1.07 -18.68
C SER A 29 -8.46 0.39 -19.23
N ASP A 30 -9.65 0.97 -19.04
CA ASP A 30 -10.92 0.45 -19.57
C ASP A 30 -10.95 0.49 -21.09
N VAL A 31 -10.52 1.60 -21.69
CA VAL A 31 -10.43 1.71 -23.17
C VAL A 31 -9.50 0.63 -23.72
N TYR A 32 -8.35 0.43 -23.10
CA TYR A 32 -7.40 -0.59 -23.50
C TYR A 32 -7.97 -2.00 -23.31
N ALA A 33 -8.62 -2.27 -22.20
CA ALA A 33 -9.26 -3.56 -21.92
C ALA A 33 -10.32 -3.91 -22.98
N ARG A 34 -11.20 -2.95 -23.32
CA ARG A 34 -12.23 -3.12 -24.35
C ARG A 34 -11.61 -3.35 -25.73
N PHE A 35 -10.59 -2.60 -26.08
CA PHE A 35 -9.89 -2.76 -27.34
C PHE A 35 -9.25 -4.14 -27.45
N MET A 36 -8.53 -4.61 -26.44
CA MET A 36 -7.90 -5.92 -26.46
C MET A 36 -8.92 -7.07 -26.49
N ARG A 37 -10.04 -6.94 -25.78
CA ARG A 37 -11.16 -7.89 -25.88
C ARG A 37 -11.74 -7.94 -27.29
N SER A 38 -11.87 -6.80 -27.97
CA SER A 38 -12.38 -6.74 -29.34
C SER A 38 -11.45 -7.40 -30.36
N LEU A 39 -10.16 -7.51 -30.05
CA LEU A 39 -9.16 -8.23 -30.85
C LEU A 39 -9.11 -9.74 -30.54
N GLY A 40 -9.92 -10.21 -29.58
CA GLY A 40 -10.01 -11.63 -29.23
C GLY A 40 -9.01 -12.10 -28.18
N PHE A 41 -8.33 -11.21 -27.47
CA PHE A 41 -7.49 -11.59 -26.33
C PHE A 41 -8.32 -12.00 -25.12
N GLU A 42 -7.79 -12.92 -24.30
CA GLU A 42 -8.32 -13.19 -22.97
C GLU A 42 -7.86 -12.08 -22.02
N VAL A 43 -8.77 -11.21 -21.59
CA VAL A 43 -8.42 -10.01 -20.77
C VAL A 43 -9.01 -10.13 -19.38
N MET A 44 -8.17 -9.94 -18.37
CA MET A 44 -8.55 -9.71 -16.98
C MET A 44 -8.27 -8.23 -16.62
N PHE A 45 -9.31 -7.46 -16.35
CA PHE A 45 -9.17 -6.07 -15.93
C PHE A 45 -9.66 -5.89 -14.50
N ILE A 46 -8.74 -5.54 -13.59
CA ILE A 46 -9.00 -5.44 -12.16
C ILE A 46 -8.60 -4.09 -11.59
N CYS A 47 -9.25 -3.73 -10.49
CA CYS A 47 -8.88 -2.67 -9.58
C CYS A 47 -9.33 -3.06 -8.17
N ALA A 48 -8.83 -2.35 -7.15
CA ALA A 48 -9.27 -2.48 -5.76
C ALA A 48 -9.23 -1.10 -5.10
N THR A 49 -9.79 -0.99 -3.91
CA THR A 49 -9.56 0.16 -3.03
C THR A 49 -8.37 -0.08 -2.11
N ASP A 50 -7.57 0.97 -1.88
CA ASP A 50 -6.49 0.96 -0.89
C ASP A 50 -7.05 1.45 0.44
N GLU A 51 -7.23 0.51 1.38
CA GLU A 51 -8.04 0.70 2.60
C GLU A 51 -7.22 0.81 3.89
N HIS A 52 -5.95 0.46 3.87
CA HIS A 52 -5.13 0.41 5.07
C HIS A 52 -4.34 1.69 5.30
N GLY A 53 -3.79 1.80 6.52
CA GLY A 53 -2.93 2.92 6.92
C GLY A 53 -3.67 4.13 7.48
N THR A 54 -2.87 5.11 7.88
CA THR A 54 -3.30 6.31 8.60
C THR A 54 -4.38 7.15 7.91
N PRO A 55 -4.42 7.29 6.56
CA PRO A 55 -5.46 8.10 5.92
C PRO A 55 -6.88 7.59 6.14
N ALA A 56 -7.08 6.28 6.12
CA ALA A 56 -8.40 5.67 6.35
C ALA A 56 -8.84 5.83 7.82
N GLU A 57 -7.93 5.55 8.78
CA GLU A 57 -8.23 5.72 10.20
C GLU A 57 -8.56 7.18 10.54
N LEU A 58 -7.75 8.15 10.09
CA LEU A 58 -8.02 9.57 10.35
C LEU A 58 -9.34 10.04 9.74
N ALA A 59 -9.69 9.56 8.55
CA ALA A 59 -10.97 9.87 7.92
C ALA A 59 -12.14 9.29 8.72
N ALA A 60 -12.04 8.06 9.21
CA ALA A 60 -13.03 7.42 10.07
C ALA A 60 -13.19 8.13 11.41
N ILE A 61 -12.07 8.50 12.06
CA ILE A 61 -12.06 9.29 13.31
C ILE A 61 -12.77 10.63 13.10
N SER A 62 -12.50 11.33 12.00
CA SER A 62 -13.14 12.61 11.71
C SER A 62 -14.66 12.52 11.55
N LYS A 63 -15.17 11.36 11.16
CA LYS A 63 -16.60 11.05 11.04
C LYS A 63 -17.19 10.40 12.28
N ASN A 64 -16.36 10.08 13.27
CA ASN A 64 -16.74 9.36 14.50
C ASN A 64 -17.45 8.02 14.23
N ILE A 65 -16.91 7.24 13.28
CA ILE A 65 -17.39 5.89 12.94
C ILE A 65 -16.22 4.89 12.93
N PRO A 66 -16.48 3.57 13.15
CA PRO A 66 -15.45 2.57 13.03
C PRO A 66 -14.82 2.56 11.64
N VAL A 67 -13.50 2.38 11.58
CA VAL A 67 -12.75 2.43 10.30
C VAL A 67 -13.24 1.37 9.31
N LYS A 68 -13.64 0.20 9.80
CA LYS A 68 -14.21 -0.88 8.96
C LYS A 68 -15.49 -0.43 8.26
N ASP A 69 -16.39 0.23 8.99
CA ASP A 69 -17.66 0.70 8.47
C ASP A 69 -17.46 1.85 7.49
N PHE A 70 -16.50 2.75 7.80
CA PHE A 70 -16.08 3.80 6.89
C PHE A 70 -15.56 3.23 5.56
N CYS A 71 -14.70 2.21 5.61
CA CYS A 71 -14.16 1.57 4.40
C CYS A 71 -15.27 0.88 3.59
N GLU A 72 -16.25 0.24 4.25
CA GLU A 72 -17.39 -0.39 3.57
C GLU A 72 -18.25 0.63 2.81
N GLU A 73 -18.59 1.74 3.48
CA GLU A 73 -19.32 2.85 2.87
C GLU A 73 -18.58 3.40 1.63
N MET A 74 -17.30 3.72 1.80
CA MET A 74 -16.48 4.32 0.75
C MET A 74 -16.21 3.37 -0.41
N TRP A 75 -15.97 2.07 -0.14
CA TRP A 75 -15.84 1.07 -1.19
C TRP A 75 -17.11 0.97 -2.04
N SER A 76 -18.28 0.88 -1.38
CA SER A 76 -19.57 0.84 -2.08
C SER A 76 -19.79 2.07 -2.95
N LEU A 77 -19.44 3.26 -2.44
CA LEU A 77 -19.55 4.50 -3.19
C LEU A 77 -18.58 4.54 -4.38
N GLN A 78 -17.32 4.16 -4.18
CA GLN A 78 -16.31 4.15 -5.23
C GLN A 78 -16.64 3.11 -6.32
N LYS A 79 -17.18 1.95 -5.93
CA LYS A 79 -17.67 0.95 -6.87
C LYS A 79 -18.84 1.49 -7.69
N LYS A 80 -19.83 2.12 -7.04
CA LYS A 80 -20.97 2.74 -7.73
C LYS A 80 -20.54 3.82 -8.73
N ILE A 81 -19.51 4.61 -8.39
CA ILE A 81 -18.95 5.60 -9.32
C ILE A 81 -18.37 4.89 -10.55
N ALA A 82 -17.59 3.83 -10.36
CA ALA A 82 -17.04 3.07 -11.49
C ALA A 82 -18.14 2.47 -12.37
N ASP A 83 -19.19 1.90 -11.76
CA ASP A 83 -20.36 1.36 -12.47
C ASP A 83 -21.08 2.45 -13.28
N ASN A 84 -21.27 3.66 -12.73
CA ASN A 84 -21.89 4.79 -13.40
C ASN A 84 -21.07 5.31 -14.60
N PHE A 85 -19.76 5.18 -14.55
CA PHE A 85 -18.87 5.46 -15.69
C PHE A 85 -18.71 4.26 -16.63
N HIS A 86 -19.44 3.18 -16.40
CA HIS A 86 -19.39 1.94 -17.19
C HIS A 86 -17.99 1.35 -17.33
N ILE A 87 -17.15 1.49 -16.29
CA ILE A 87 -15.81 0.88 -16.26
C ILE A 87 -15.97 -0.64 -16.22
N SER A 88 -15.40 -1.33 -17.19
CA SER A 88 -15.61 -2.76 -17.43
C SER A 88 -14.67 -3.67 -16.62
N PHE A 89 -14.49 -3.40 -15.29
CA PHE A 89 -13.74 -4.29 -14.43
C PHE A 89 -14.33 -5.71 -14.43
N ASP A 90 -13.48 -6.72 -14.56
CA ASP A 90 -13.87 -8.10 -14.27
C ASP A 90 -14.04 -8.31 -12.77
N TYR A 91 -13.26 -7.57 -11.98
CA TYR A 91 -13.43 -7.52 -10.52
C TYR A 91 -12.92 -6.19 -9.93
N PHE A 92 -13.68 -5.68 -8.97
CA PHE A 92 -13.31 -4.52 -8.14
C PHE A 92 -13.23 -4.96 -6.68
N GLY A 93 -12.00 -5.21 -6.22
CA GLY A 93 -11.70 -5.79 -4.92
C GLY A 93 -11.39 -4.76 -3.83
N ARG A 94 -10.74 -5.24 -2.76
CA ARG A 94 -10.41 -4.46 -1.56
C ARG A 94 -9.05 -4.90 -1.02
N SER A 95 -8.19 -3.97 -0.60
CA SER A 95 -6.95 -4.34 0.10
C SER A 95 -7.22 -4.94 1.49
N SER A 96 -8.38 -4.68 2.10
CA SER A 96 -8.81 -5.29 3.36
C SER A 96 -9.43 -6.69 3.21
N SER A 97 -9.41 -7.28 2.02
CA SER A 97 -9.95 -8.62 1.79
C SER A 97 -9.16 -9.70 2.52
N GLN A 98 -9.85 -10.81 2.84
CA GLN A 98 -9.21 -11.98 3.46
C GLN A 98 -8.08 -12.53 2.56
N GLN A 99 -8.26 -12.51 1.24
CA GLN A 99 -7.26 -12.95 0.28
C GLN A 99 -5.99 -12.10 0.36
N ASN A 100 -6.13 -10.79 0.51
CA ASN A 100 -4.97 -9.92 0.68
C ASN A 100 -4.26 -10.16 2.02
N HIS A 101 -5.03 -10.37 3.11
CA HIS A 101 -4.45 -10.76 4.39
C HIS A 101 -3.59 -12.02 4.26
N GLN A 102 -4.15 -13.07 3.68
CA GLN A 102 -3.45 -14.36 3.50
C GLN A 102 -2.20 -14.23 2.65
N LEU A 103 -2.29 -13.54 1.50
CA LEU A 103 -1.16 -13.37 0.60
C LEU A 103 -0.07 -12.50 1.19
N THR A 104 -0.42 -11.40 1.86
CA THR A 104 0.56 -10.51 2.50
C THR A 104 1.34 -11.24 3.59
N GLN A 105 0.65 -12.00 4.44
CA GLN A 105 1.27 -12.83 5.48
C GLN A 105 2.15 -13.94 4.86
N HIS A 106 1.68 -14.56 3.77
CA HIS A 106 2.45 -15.57 3.04
C HIS A 106 3.73 -14.98 2.44
N PHE A 107 3.65 -13.84 1.75
CA PHE A 107 4.81 -13.18 1.17
C PHE A 107 5.81 -12.74 2.25
N ALA A 108 5.34 -12.17 3.35
CA ALA A 108 6.21 -11.81 4.48
C ALA A 108 6.94 -13.03 5.04
N THR A 109 6.22 -14.14 5.25
CA THR A 109 6.82 -15.40 5.71
C THR A 109 7.90 -15.91 4.74
N LYS A 110 7.60 -15.90 3.42
CA LYS A 110 8.57 -16.34 2.40
C LYS A 110 9.80 -15.43 2.31
N LEU A 111 9.62 -14.14 2.44
CA LEU A 111 10.75 -13.19 2.49
C LEU A 111 11.60 -13.40 3.74
N TRP A 112 11.00 -13.70 4.88
CA TRP A 112 11.72 -14.06 6.10
C TRP A 112 12.52 -15.34 5.94
N GLU A 113 11.89 -16.41 5.44
CA GLU A 113 12.56 -17.69 5.19
C GLU A 113 13.78 -17.56 4.26
N ASN A 114 13.72 -16.64 3.32
CA ASN A 114 14.80 -16.32 2.40
C ASN A 114 15.76 -15.23 2.91
N SER A 115 15.68 -14.86 4.19
CA SER A 115 16.56 -13.88 4.84
C SER A 115 16.49 -12.45 4.26
N PHE A 116 15.39 -12.09 3.62
CA PHE A 116 15.12 -10.74 3.12
C PHE A 116 14.42 -9.84 4.14
N ILE A 117 14.00 -10.36 5.28
CA ILE A 117 13.44 -9.57 6.38
C ILE A 117 14.33 -9.69 7.61
N GLU A 118 14.45 -8.60 8.36
CA GLU A 118 15.09 -8.54 9.66
C GLU A 118 14.25 -7.75 10.67
N GLU A 119 14.47 -8.00 11.95
CA GLU A 119 13.87 -7.23 13.03
C GLU A 119 14.81 -6.09 13.41
N VAL A 120 14.29 -4.87 13.44
CA VAL A 120 15.05 -3.66 13.77
C VAL A 120 14.34 -2.91 14.90
N GLU A 121 15.10 -2.52 15.90
CA GLU A 121 14.64 -1.59 16.92
C GLU A 121 14.85 -0.15 16.46
N GLU A 122 13.81 0.65 16.52
CA GLU A 122 13.84 2.05 16.16
C GLU A 122 13.14 2.93 17.21
N LYS A 123 13.50 4.20 17.23
CA LYS A 123 12.87 5.19 18.11
C LYS A 123 11.70 5.83 17.40
N GLN A 124 10.54 5.81 18.04
CA GLN A 124 9.33 6.44 17.52
C GLN A 124 8.67 7.33 18.56
N VAL A 125 7.89 8.30 18.09
CA VAL A 125 7.12 9.19 18.96
C VAL A 125 5.90 8.45 19.50
N TYR A 126 5.71 8.51 20.80
CA TYR A 126 4.57 7.97 21.53
C TYR A 126 3.77 9.09 22.16
N SER A 127 2.46 9.08 22.01
CA SER A 127 1.55 10.02 22.65
C SER A 127 1.04 9.45 23.98
N LEU A 128 1.31 10.15 25.06
CA LEU A 128 0.77 9.78 26.38
C LEU A 128 -0.75 10.03 26.45
N ALA A 129 -1.23 11.06 25.75
CA ALA A 129 -2.66 11.40 25.75
C ALA A 129 -3.48 10.40 24.91
N ASP A 130 -2.93 9.90 23.81
CA ASP A 130 -3.61 8.95 22.91
C ASP A 130 -3.28 7.50 23.25
N ASN A 131 -2.32 7.27 24.16
CA ASN A 131 -1.81 5.97 24.59
C ASN A 131 -1.40 5.07 23.40
N ARG A 132 -0.69 5.66 22.40
CA ARG A 132 -0.23 4.95 21.21
C ARG A 132 1.00 5.60 20.57
N PHE A 133 1.70 4.82 19.74
CA PHE A 133 2.69 5.38 18.83
C PHE A 133 2.01 6.24 17.75
N LEU A 134 2.72 7.27 17.30
CA LEU A 134 2.28 8.20 16.27
C LEU A 134 3.17 8.09 15.02
N PRO A 135 3.00 7.04 14.19
CA PRO A 135 3.74 6.94 12.95
C PRO A 135 3.20 7.91 11.89
N ASP A 136 4.09 8.30 10.98
CA ASP A 136 3.74 8.99 9.73
C ASP A 136 2.82 10.22 9.96
N ARG A 137 1.55 10.14 9.54
CA ARG A 137 0.60 11.25 9.51
C ARG A 137 -0.19 11.47 10.81
N TYR A 138 0.06 10.64 11.82
CA TYR A 138 -0.50 10.88 13.16
C TYR A 138 0.19 11.99 13.93
N ILE A 139 1.31 12.50 13.41
CA ILE A 139 2.03 13.61 14.01
C ILE A 139 2.16 14.76 13.02
N THR A 140 2.04 15.97 13.52
CA THR A 140 2.25 17.20 12.76
C THR A 140 3.09 18.16 13.60
N GLY A 141 3.81 19.04 12.93
CA GLY A 141 4.68 20.03 13.58
C GLY A 141 5.31 20.97 12.56
N THR A 142 6.32 21.72 13.00
CA THR A 142 7.02 22.64 12.11
C THR A 142 8.15 21.92 11.37
N CYS A 143 8.19 22.08 10.04
CA CYS A 143 9.25 21.54 9.20
C CYS A 143 10.60 22.19 9.53
N PRO A 144 11.65 21.41 9.84
CA PRO A 144 12.97 21.97 10.16
C PRO A 144 13.67 22.58 8.95
N ALA A 145 13.20 22.31 7.72
CA ALA A 145 13.82 22.81 6.49
C ALA A 145 13.23 24.12 5.99
N CYS A 146 11.91 24.31 6.08
CA CYS A 146 11.22 25.47 5.49
C CYS A 146 10.35 26.26 6.48
N GLY A 147 10.22 25.83 7.75
CA GLY A 147 9.42 26.52 8.76
C GLY A 147 7.90 26.33 8.62
N TYR A 148 7.42 25.47 7.72
CA TYR A 148 6.00 25.21 7.58
C TYR A 148 5.43 24.53 8.82
N GLU A 149 4.44 25.17 9.49
CA GLU A 149 3.95 24.77 10.81
C GLU A 149 2.99 23.57 10.81
N LYS A 150 2.60 23.08 9.64
CA LYS A 150 1.65 21.96 9.48
C LYS A 150 2.30 20.77 8.74
N ALA A 151 3.63 20.66 8.81
CA ALA A 151 4.33 19.54 8.20
C ALA A 151 3.93 18.22 8.89
N ARG A 152 3.83 17.15 8.12
CA ARG A 152 3.52 15.81 8.63
C ARG A 152 4.79 15.02 8.88
N GLY A 153 4.68 13.96 9.67
CA GLY A 153 5.84 13.16 10.08
C GLY A 153 6.48 12.36 8.96
N ASP A 154 5.81 12.18 7.82
CA ASP A 154 6.34 11.47 6.65
C ASP A 154 6.93 12.42 5.59
N GLN A 155 6.32 13.59 5.42
CA GLN A 155 6.73 14.56 4.40
C GLN A 155 6.18 15.96 4.70
N CYS A 156 6.97 16.98 4.40
CA CYS A 156 6.48 18.35 4.38
C CYS A 156 5.67 18.63 3.10
N GLU A 157 4.42 19.03 3.26
CA GLU A 157 3.52 19.32 2.12
C GLU A 157 3.92 20.57 1.34
N LEU A 158 4.70 21.49 1.95
CA LEU A 158 5.14 22.72 1.30
C LEU A 158 6.43 22.55 0.49
N CYS A 159 7.50 21.99 1.13
CA CYS A 159 8.81 21.87 0.47
C CYS A 159 9.12 20.45 -0.02
N THR A 160 8.21 19.52 0.16
CA THR A 160 8.31 18.10 -0.26
C THR A 160 9.46 17.31 0.38
N LYS A 161 10.16 17.88 1.38
CA LYS A 161 11.21 17.16 2.08
C LYS A 161 10.61 15.96 2.82
N GLN A 162 11.23 14.79 2.66
CA GLN A 162 10.94 13.62 3.48
C GLN A 162 11.38 13.89 4.93
N LEU A 163 10.55 13.53 5.87
CA LEU A 163 10.74 13.75 7.31
C LEU A 163 10.51 12.42 8.04
N GLU A 164 11.13 12.33 9.21
CA GLU A 164 10.74 11.35 10.22
C GLU A 164 9.93 12.07 11.32
N PRO A 165 8.99 11.40 12.00
CA PRO A 165 8.22 11.99 13.08
C PRO A 165 9.07 12.72 14.14
N THR A 166 10.28 12.22 14.39
CA THR A 166 11.26 12.77 15.33
C THR A 166 11.97 14.04 14.85
N ASP A 167 11.88 14.37 13.57
CA ASP A 167 12.51 15.57 12.99
C ASP A 167 11.69 16.83 13.20
N LEU A 168 10.40 16.70 13.47
CA LEU A 168 9.48 17.82 13.57
C LEU A 168 9.80 18.72 14.79
N ILE A 169 9.73 20.03 14.58
CA ILE A 169 9.82 21.02 15.64
C ILE A 169 8.42 21.25 16.22
N ASN A 170 8.30 21.29 17.56
CA ASN A 170 7.02 21.42 18.27
C ASN A 170 5.97 20.39 17.80
N PRO A 171 6.30 19.10 17.81
CA PRO A 171 5.39 18.07 17.32
C PRO A 171 4.14 17.97 18.21
N LYS A 172 3.02 17.59 17.57
CA LYS A 172 1.75 17.33 18.26
C LYS A 172 0.98 16.20 17.58
N SER A 173 0.21 15.47 18.39
CA SER A 173 -0.72 14.47 17.88
C SER A 173 -1.78 15.10 16.96
N THR A 174 -2.08 14.48 15.83
CA THR A 174 -3.21 14.87 14.96
C THR A 174 -4.54 14.36 15.48
N ILE A 175 -4.54 13.44 16.45
CA ILE A 175 -5.75 12.89 17.07
C ILE A 175 -6.26 13.81 18.16
N SER A 176 -5.46 14.01 19.20
CA SER A 176 -5.83 14.82 20.39
C SER A 176 -5.36 16.27 20.36
N GLY A 177 -4.44 16.62 19.43
CA GLY A 177 -3.74 17.91 19.46
C GLY A 177 -2.68 18.04 20.57
N SER A 178 -2.49 17.00 21.37
CA SER A 178 -1.60 17.00 22.53
C SER A 178 -0.12 17.08 22.12
N GLN A 179 0.66 17.81 22.90
CA GLN A 179 2.13 17.84 22.85
C GLN A 179 2.76 16.95 23.94
N SER A 180 1.95 16.20 24.69
CA SER A 180 2.45 15.25 25.69
C SER A 180 3.00 14.00 24.98
N LEU A 181 4.19 14.16 24.45
CA LEU A 181 4.87 13.18 23.60
C LEU A 181 6.19 12.75 24.22
N GLU A 182 6.55 11.51 24.03
CA GLU A 182 7.86 10.96 24.39
C GLU A 182 8.41 10.07 23.26
N ILE A 183 9.71 9.82 23.29
CA ILE A 183 10.33 8.90 22.35
C ILE A 183 10.48 7.54 23.03
N ARG A 184 9.88 6.51 22.43
CA ARG A 184 9.98 5.12 22.88
C ARG A 184 10.64 4.25 21.81
N THR A 185 11.31 3.20 22.25
CA THR A 185 11.81 2.15 21.36
C THR A 185 10.66 1.22 20.98
N THR A 186 10.55 0.92 19.69
CA THR A 186 9.65 -0.10 19.15
C THR A 186 10.41 -0.99 18.19
N LYS A 187 9.94 -2.21 17.97
CA LYS A 187 10.55 -3.18 17.06
C LYS A 187 9.73 -3.30 15.80
N ASN A 188 10.35 -3.19 14.64
CA ASN A 188 9.68 -3.33 13.34
C ASN A 188 10.39 -4.35 12.45
N LEU A 189 9.65 -4.95 11.51
CA LEU A 189 10.21 -5.77 10.44
C LEU A 189 10.68 -4.87 9.31
N PHE A 190 11.88 -5.10 8.85
CA PHE A 190 12.48 -4.37 7.72
C PHE A 190 12.72 -5.30 6.54
N LEU A 191 12.25 -4.91 5.37
CA LEU A 191 12.59 -5.56 4.10
C LEU A 191 13.95 -5.05 3.61
N LYS A 192 14.91 -5.97 3.48
CA LYS A 192 16.26 -5.69 2.99
C LYS A 192 16.27 -5.49 1.47
N GLN A 193 15.70 -4.36 1.03
CA GLN A 193 15.63 -4.00 -0.38
C GLN A 193 16.99 -3.82 -1.01
N SER A 194 17.99 -3.40 -0.22
CA SER A 194 19.38 -3.24 -0.65
C SER A 194 19.94 -4.51 -1.29
N LEU A 195 19.57 -5.70 -0.77
CA LEU A 195 19.99 -7.00 -1.31
C LEU A 195 19.34 -7.34 -2.65
N LEU A 196 18.27 -6.66 -3.03
CA LEU A 196 17.52 -6.91 -4.26
C LEU A 196 17.99 -6.02 -5.43
N LYS A 197 18.83 -5.02 -5.17
CA LYS A 197 19.22 -4.01 -6.17
C LYS A 197 19.70 -4.62 -7.49
N GLU A 198 20.72 -5.47 -7.43
CA GLU A 198 21.31 -6.07 -8.64
C GLU A 198 20.32 -6.95 -9.42
N LYS A 199 19.46 -7.69 -8.69
CA LYS A 199 18.41 -8.53 -9.31
C LYS A 199 17.38 -7.65 -10.03
N LEU A 200 16.97 -6.53 -9.40
CA LEU A 200 16.03 -5.59 -9.98
C LEU A 200 16.60 -4.87 -11.19
N GLU A 201 17.87 -4.45 -11.15
CA GLU A 201 18.55 -3.84 -12.29
C GLU A 201 18.55 -4.78 -13.50
N LYS A 202 19.01 -6.02 -13.31
CA LYS A 202 19.02 -7.04 -14.37
C LYS A 202 17.61 -7.29 -14.92
N TRP A 203 16.62 -7.43 -14.04
CA TRP A 203 15.24 -7.66 -14.45
C TRP A 203 14.66 -6.49 -15.25
N ILE A 204 14.91 -5.23 -14.85
CA ILE A 204 14.46 -4.04 -15.58
C ILE A 204 15.09 -3.98 -16.98
N GLU A 205 16.34 -4.40 -17.11
CA GLU A 205 17.05 -4.43 -18.41
C GLU A 205 16.39 -5.37 -19.41
N THR A 206 15.87 -6.50 -18.95
CA THR A 206 15.14 -7.47 -19.82
C THR A 206 13.79 -6.94 -20.35
N LYS A 207 13.28 -5.80 -19.84
CA LYS A 207 11.95 -5.28 -20.20
C LYS A 207 12.01 -4.40 -21.47
N GLU A 208 12.16 -5.01 -22.63
CA GLU A 208 12.27 -4.28 -23.92
C GLU A 208 11.03 -3.43 -24.24
N GLY A 209 9.81 -3.93 -23.92
CA GLY A 209 8.55 -3.24 -24.18
C GLY A 209 8.19 -2.11 -23.21
N TRP A 210 8.99 -1.85 -22.18
CA TRP A 210 8.67 -0.79 -21.22
C TRP A 210 8.97 0.61 -21.78
N PRO A 211 8.08 1.61 -21.52
CA PRO A 211 8.35 3.00 -21.88
C PRO A 211 9.68 3.50 -21.31
N VAL A 212 10.40 4.31 -22.09
CA VAL A 212 11.69 4.89 -21.68
C VAL A 212 11.59 5.62 -20.35
N LEU A 213 10.50 6.38 -20.13
CA LEU A 213 10.26 7.10 -18.89
C LEU A 213 10.17 6.14 -17.69
N THR A 214 9.46 5.04 -17.83
CA THR A 214 9.32 4.01 -16.76
C THR A 214 10.68 3.43 -16.38
N LYS A 215 11.48 3.04 -17.37
CA LYS A 215 12.84 2.52 -17.14
C LYS A 215 13.76 3.56 -16.49
N SER A 216 13.70 4.82 -16.94
CA SER A 216 14.55 5.89 -16.39
C SER A 216 14.21 6.22 -14.93
N ILE A 217 12.92 6.26 -14.59
CA ILE A 217 12.48 6.46 -13.20
C ILE A 217 12.94 5.29 -12.31
N ALA A 218 12.71 4.05 -12.74
CA ALA A 218 13.13 2.87 -11.99
C ALA A 218 14.66 2.87 -11.76
N LYS A 219 15.46 3.11 -12.79
CA LYS A 219 16.94 3.22 -12.69
C LYS A 219 17.36 4.37 -11.77
N LYS A 220 16.67 5.51 -11.81
CA LYS A 220 16.94 6.64 -10.90
C LYS A 220 16.77 6.25 -9.44
N TRP A 221 15.71 5.50 -9.09
CA TRP A 221 15.50 5.02 -7.74
C TRP A 221 16.58 4.03 -7.27
N LEU A 222 17.00 3.11 -8.15
CA LEU A 222 18.04 2.14 -7.85
C LEU A 222 19.43 2.78 -7.69
N ASN A 223 19.69 3.88 -8.39
CA ASN A 223 21.00 4.54 -8.47
C ASN A 223 21.05 5.88 -7.74
N THR A 224 20.26 6.07 -6.66
CA THR A 224 20.43 7.22 -5.76
C THR A 224 21.79 7.16 -5.07
N LYS A 225 22.32 8.30 -4.60
CA LYS A 225 23.62 8.35 -3.89
C LYS A 225 23.68 7.40 -2.69
N GLU A 226 22.55 7.18 -2.04
CA GLU A 226 22.43 6.33 -0.85
C GLU A 226 22.05 4.87 -1.20
N GLY A 227 21.82 4.58 -2.49
CA GLY A 227 21.33 3.28 -2.95
C GLY A 227 19.86 3.01 -2.57
N LEU A 228 19.43 1.78 -2.81
CA LEU A 228 18.11 1.32 -2.38
C LEU A 228 18.16 0.99 -0.89
N LYS A 229 17.47 1.79 -0.07
CA LYS A 229 17.46 1.62 1.41
C LYS A 229 16.48 0.54 1.83
N ASP A 230 16.83 -0.16 2.91
CA ASP A 230 15.92 -1.08 3.58
C ASP A 230 14.73 -0.33 4.18
N ARG A 231 13.56 -0.97 4.21
CA ARG A 231 12.30 -0.32 4.56
C ARG A 231 11.52 -1.08 5.62
N GLY A 232 11.07 -0.37 6.64
CA GLY A 232 10.14 -0.91 7.63
C GLY A 232 8.80 -1.26 6.99
N ILE A 233 8.40 -2.53 7.13
CA ILE A 233 7.18 -3.10 6.57
C ILE A 233 6.09 -3.37 7.61
N THR A 234 6.29 -2.94 8.85
CA THR A 234 5.29 -3.01 9.92
C THR A 234 5.08 -1.65 10.55
N ARG A 235 3.94 -1.47 11.21
CA ARG A 235 3.58 -0.23 11.90
C ARG A 235 2.79 -0.52 13.17
N ASP A 236 2.94 0.35 14.16
CA ASP A 236 2.16 0.38 15.40
C ASP A 236 0.79 1.05 15.15
N LEU A 237 -0.07 0.35 14.42
CA LEU A 237 -1.41 0.79 14.04
C LEU A 237 -2.43 -0.29 14.38
N SER A 238 -3.70 0.12 14.53
CA SER A 238 -4.81 -0.82 14.79
C SER A 238 -5.52 -1.29 13.53
N TRP A 239 -5.39 -0.55 12.42
CA TRP A 239 -6.06 -0.85 11.16
C TRP A 239 -5.06 -1.22 10.06
N GLY A 240 -5.09 -2.46 9.65
CA GLY A 240 -4.21 -3.06 8.66
C GLY A 240 -4.21 -4.58 8.76
N ILE A 241 -3.31 -5.20 8.04
CA ILE A 241 -3.14 -6.65 8.06
C ILE A 241 -2.28 -7.04 9.27
N PRO A 242 -2.78 -7.86 10.22
CA PRO A 242 -2.01 -8.31 11.39
C PRO A 242 -0.73 -9.02 10.98
N VAL A 243 0.35 -8.76 11.72
CA VAL A 243 1.66 -9.37 11.45
C VAL A 243 1.64 -10.82 11.92
N LYS A 244 1.57 -11.74 10.97
CA LYS A 244 1.59 -13.18 11.20
C LYS A 244 2.71 -13.83 10.41
N LYS A 245 3.25 -14.91 11.00
CA LYS A 245 4.19 -15.84 10.37
C LYS A 245 3.48 -17.18 10.29
N TYR A 246 3.25 -17.69 9.08
CA TYR A 246 2.29 -18.75 8.84
C TYR A 246 0.89 -18.33 9.31
N GLU A 247 0.21 -19.11 10.14
CA GLU A 247 -1.09 -18.80 10.71
C GLU A 247 -1.00 -18.18 12.12
N ASP A 248 0.19 -18.22 12.74
CA ASP A 248 0.43 -17.73 14.09
C ASP A 248 0.83 -16.24 14.10
N ILE A 249 0.53 -15.56 15.20
CA ILE A 249 1.01 -14.21 15.45
C ILE A 249 2.55 -14.24 15.51
N TRP A 250 3.20 -13.30 14.84
CA TRP A 250 4.64 -13.17 14.87
C TRP A 250 5.08 -12.70 16.26
N PRO A 251 5.90 -13.47 17.01
CA PRO A 251 6.23 -13.13 18.39
C PRO A 251 6.85 -11.72 18.52
N GLY A 252 6.29 -10.90 19.40
CA GLY A 252 6.72 -9.52 19.62
C GLY A 252 6.09 -8.49 18.64
N PHE A 253 5.12 -8.93 17.82
CA PHE A 253 4.42 -8.07 16.86
C PHE A 253 2.88 -8.18 16.99
N GLU A 254 2.40 -8.54 18.18
CA GLU A 254 1.00 -8.82 18.49
C GLU A 254 0.07 -7.63 18.18
N ASP A 255 0.56 -6.42 18.46
CA ASP A 255 -0.18 -5.15 18.31
C ASP A 255 0.23 -4.38 17.04
N LYS A 256 0.80 -5.08 16.04
CA LYS A 256 1.28 -4.46 14.82
C LYS A 256 0.55 -4.96 13.59
N VAL A 257 0.58 -4.12 12.57
CA VAL A 257 0.06 -4.44 11.23
C VAL A 257 1.14 -4.24 10.18
N PHE A 258 0.99 -4.88 9.04
CA PHE A 258 1.82 -4.58 7.88
C PHE A 258 1.56 -3.15 7.39
N TYR A 259 2.64 -2.51 6.93
CA TYR A 259 2.58 -1.17 6.36
C TYR A 259 1.87 -1.19 5.00
N VAL A 260 1.01 -0.22 4.77
CA VAL A 260 0.18 -0.15 3.55
C VAL A 260 0.97 -0.29 2.24
N TRP A 261 2.17 0.24 2.15
CA TRP A 261 3.02 0.10 0.96
C TRP A 261 3.63 -1.29 0.78
N PHE A 262 3.49 -2.17 1.77
CA PHE A 262 3.82 -3.59 1.62
C PHE A 262 2.60 -4.39 1.14
N ASP A 263 1.41 -4.14 1.67
CA ASP A 263 0.21 -4.90 1.31
C ASP A 263 -0.54 -4.38 0.07
N ALA A 264 -0.50 -3.08 -0.22
CA ALA A 264 -1.19 -2.50 -1.37
C ALA A 264 -0.72 -3.07 -2.73
N PRO A 265 0.59 -3.27 -3.00
CA PRO A 265 1.01 -3.96 -4.23
C PRO A 265 0.52 -5.40 -4.32
N ILE A 266 0.38 -6.10 -3.19
CA ILE A 266 -0.11 -7.48 -3.12
C ILE A 266 -1.61 -7.53 -3.38
N ALA A 267 -2.35 -6.47 -3.06
CA ALA A 267 -3.79 -6.38 -3.29
C ALA A 267 -4.17 -6.56 -4.77
N TYR A 268 -3.32 -6.24 -5.73
CA TYR A 268 -3.57 -6.57 -7.14
C TYR A 268 -3.64 -8.09 -7.35
N ILE A 269 -2.72 -8.85 -6.76
CA ILE A 269 -2.72 -10.32 -6.83
C ILE A 269 -3.94 -10.86 -6.07
N ALA A 270 -4.20 -10.33 -4.89
CA ALA A 270 -5.34 -10.72 -4.06
C ALA A 270 -6.68 -10.50 -4.77
N THR A 271 -6.83 -9.43 -5.52
CA THR A 271 -8.04 -9.12 -6.27
C THR A 271 -8.35 -10.18 -7.33
N THR A 272 -7.33 -10.72 -8.01
CA THR A 272 -7.55 -11.85 -8.93
C THR A 272 -7.92 -13.13 -8.20
N LYS A 273 -7.36 -13.33 -7.00
CA LYS A 273 -7.74 -14.45 -6.14
C LYS A 273 -9.18 -14.31 -5.64
N GLU A 274 -9.60 -13.12 -5.20
CA GLU A 274 -10.99 -12.83 -4.82
C GLU A 274 -11.96 -13.14 -5.97
N TRP A 275 -11.63 -12.70 -7.20
CA TRP A 275 -12.40 -13.03 -8.38
C TRP A 275 -12.52 -14.54 -8.59
N SER A 276 -11.42 -15.28 -8.48
CA SER A 276 -11.39 -16.72 -8.62
C SER A 276 -12.25 -17.43 -7.57
N ASP A 277 -12.08 -17.06 -6.29
CA ASP A 277 -12.80 -17.65 -5.17
C ASP A 277 -14.31 -17.38 -5.26
N LYS A 278 -14.71 -16.14 -5.61
CA LYS A 278 -16.11 -15.75 -5.79
C LYS A 278 -16.80 -16.54 -6.92
N ASN A 279 -16.07 -16.83 -7.96
CA ASN A 279 -16.58 -17.64 -9.08
C ASN A 279 -16.38 -19.15 -8.87
N LYS A 280 -15.90 -19.57 -7.69
CA LYS A 280 -15.64 -20.98 -7.33
C LYS A 280 -14.74 -21.70 -8.34
N LEU A 281 -13.74 -20.98 -8.84
CA LEU A 281 -12.77 -21.51 -9.80
C LEU A 281 -11.62 -22.23 -9.06
N PRO A 282 -10.90 -23.17 -9.71
CA PRO A 282 -9.70 -23.77 -9.14
C PRO A 282 -8.65 -22.73 -8.76
N ASP A 283 -7.85 -23.00 -7.72
CA ASP A 283 -6.79 -22.11 -7.24
C ASP A 283 -5.74 -21.74 -8.31
N THR A 284 -5.57 -22.58 -9.32
CA THR A 284 -4.71 -22.29 -10.48
C THR A 284 -5.25 -21.18 -11.38
N SER A 285 -6.55 -20.86 -11.30
CA SER A 285 -7.20 -19.90 -12.21
C SER A 285 -6.72 -18.48 -12.05
N TRP A 286 -6.43 -18.03 -10.83
CA TRP A 286 -5.87 -16.71 -10.59
C TRP A 286 -4.36 -16.67 -10.79
N LYS A 287 -3.63 -17.76 -10.48
CA LYS A 287 -2.17 -17.87 -10.60
C LYS A 287 -1.70 -17.70 -12.04
N ARG A 288 -2.46 -18.24 -13.01
CA ARG A 288 -2.13 -18.14 -14.45
C ARG A 288 -2.05 -16.70 -14.98
N TRP A 289 -2.60 -15.73 -14.27
CA TRP A 289 -2.50 -14.30 -14.61
C TRP A 289 -1.19 -13.66 -14.16
N TRP A 290 -0.53 -14.24 -13.18
CA TRP A 290 0.67 -13.70 -12.56
C TRP A 290 1.92 -14.52 -12.80
N LEU A 291 1.76 -15.80 -13.03
CA LEU A 291 2.85 -16.73 -13.23
C LEU A 291 2.85 -17.22 -14.69
N THR A 292 4.04 -17.31 -15.28
CA THR A 292 4.22 -17.99 -16.55
C THR A 292 4.15 -19.49 -16.31
N ASP A 293 3.49 -20.21 -17.24
CA ASP A 293 3.60 -21.67 -17.29
C ASP A 293 5.07 -21.98 -17.67
N GLU A 294 5.89 -22.41 -16.71
CA GLU A 294 7.18 -23.04 -16.96
C GLU A 294 6.98 -24.53 -17.21
#